data_d902723c6f311810635c7be162b66557
#
_entry.id   d902723c6f311810635c7be162b66557
#
_cell.length_a   1.000
_cell.length_b   1.000
_cell.length_c   1.000
_cell.angle_alpha   90.00
_cell.angle_beta   90.00
_cell.angle_gamma   90.00
#
_symmetry.space_group_name_H-M   'P 1'
#
loop_
_entity.id
_entity.type
_entity.pdbx_description
1 polymer ?
#
loop_
_entity_poly.entity_id
_entity_poly.type
_entity_poly.pdbx_seq_one_letter_code
_entity_poly.pdbx_strand_id
1 'polypeptide(L)'
;MVMNGIYLVIASACILILAYRFYGAFIAAKVLTLDQYRPTPAMIHNDGHDYVPTNKWVTFGHHFAAIAGAGPLVGPVIAAQFGYLPGALWILIGSVLAGAVHDMVILFASVRYDGKSIADIAREEISKLAGFGAMLATLFLLVITLAGMAVVVANALHNSPWGFFSVFATIPIAIFIGIYLKWLRPGKIQEATIIGVALIFVGIIYGPNIAASEYASWFTYDLQTIEIMLAVYGFFAAALPVWLLLAPRDYLSTYLKIGTIGALALGIIIVMPEIQMPAVTPYIWGGGPVLKGSVFPYIFITIACGALSGFHTVIATGTTPKMLTNEKEILPIGYGAMLTEGFIAMMALIAATALHPDDYFAINSTVESFKALGLQVHELPALSAMVGEDLMHRPGGAVSLAVGMAHIFSRLPNMDHLMGYWYHFCIMFEALFIMTLIDAGTRVGRYLLQELLGHFHPKFNDQHWAPGVYGCAALICILWGYLVLQGNIGIIWPLFGVSNQLLGTMTLAVSTTVIMRLGRKRYAWVTGIPCILMAIVAIAADFENVFNSYIPAGKWILVAFSAAMFLMILIVLVEAVRSWIRLSNIPQDYRTQAEIEAESLVKYGKEAKA
;
A
#
# COMPACT_ATOMS: atom_id res chain seq x y z
N MET A 1 -18.31 -22.16 19.63
CA MET A 1 -17.75 -22.74 18.41
C MET A 1 -16.47 -21.94 18.14
N VAL A 2 -15.32 -22.59 18.19
CA VAL A 2 -14.06 -21.91 17.89
C VAL A 2 -14.03 -21.62 16.39
N MET A 3 -13.73 -20.37 16.03
CA MET A 3 -13.68 -19.95 14.63
C MET A 3 -12.34 -20.42 14.03
N ASN A 4 -12.40 -21.11 12.91
CA ASN A 4 -11.19 -21.54 12.19
C ASN A 4 -10.87 -20.59 11.05
N GLY A 5 -9.60 -20.26 10.87
CA GLY A 5 -9.11 -19.34 9.84
C GLY A 5 -9.51 -19.75 8.41
N ILE A 6 -9.65 -21.06 8.15
CA ILE A 6 -10.06 -21.57 6.82
C ILE A 6 -11.43 -21.05 6.39
N TYR A 7 -12.38 -20.81 7.33
CA TYR A 7 -13.69 -20.28 6.98
C TYR A 7 -13.58 -18.86 6.44
N LEU A 8 -12.69 -18.04 7.01
CA LEU A 8 -12.43 -16.68 6.51
C LEU A 8 -11.74 -16.72 5.14
N VAL A 9 -10.80 -17.65 4.91
CA VAL A 9 -10.15 -17.83 3.61
C VAL A 9 -11.17 -18.18 2.53
N ILE A 10 -11.99 -19.21 2.77
CA ILE A 10 -12.98 -19.67 1.79
C ILE A 10 -14.04 -18.59 1.54
N ALA A 11 -14.57 -17.99 2.61
CA ALA A 11 -15.59 -16.94 2.49
C ALA A 11 -15.05 -15.75 1.70
N SER A 12 -13.84 -15.27 2.02
CA SER A 12 -13.23 -14.15 1.30
C SER A 12 -12.96 -14.50 -0.16
N ALA A 13 -12.37 -15.65 -0.45
CA ALA A 13 -12.11 -16.08 -1.83
C ALA A 13 -13.41 -16.14 -2.65
N CYS A 14 -14.47 -16.76 -2.10
CA CYS A 14 -15.78 -16.84 -2.78
C CYS A 14 -16.38 -15.45 -3.03
N ILE A 15 -16.42 -14.58 -2.01
CA ILE A 15 -16.98 -13.22 -2.14
C ILE A 15 -16.20 -12.41 -3.19
N LEU A 16 -14.86 -12.43 -3.14
CA LEU A 16 -14.02 -11.66 -4.06
C LEU A 16 -14.12 -12.16 -5.50
N ILE A 17 -14.17 -13.49 -5.73
CA ILE A 17 -14.38 -14.09 -7.06
C ILE A 17 -15.76 -13.72 -7.61
N LEU A 18 -16.82 -13.81 -6.80
CA LEU A 18 -18.16 -13.39 -7.19
C LEU A 18 -18.23 -11.89 -7.50
N ALA A 19 -17.59 -11.07 -6.68
CA ALA A 19 -17.49 -9.63 -6.91
C ALA A 19 -16.80 -9.31 -8.25
N TYR A 20 -15.67 -9.96 -8.52
CA TYR A 20 -14.97 -9.82 -9.81
C TYR A 20 -15.87 -10.20 -10.98
N ARG A 21 -16.54 -11.35 -10.89
CA ARG A 21 -17.34 -11.90 -11.98
C ARG A 21 -18.59 -11.08 -12.27
N PHE A 22 -19.26 -10.57 -11.24
CA PHE A 22 -20.55 -9.90 -11.40
C PHE A 22 -20.43 -8.38 -11.30
N TYR A 23 -19.89 -7.86 -10.21
CA TYR A 23 -19.85 -6.41 -9.98
C TYR A 23 -18.75 -5.74 -10.82
N GLY A 24 -17.55 -6.31 -10.88
CA GLY A 24 -16.50 -5.81 -11.76
C GLY A 24 -16.90 -5.84 -13.23
N ALA A 25 -17.51 -6.95 -13.70
CA ALA A 25 -18.01 -7.04 -15.06
C ALA A 25 -19.17 -6.04 -15.35
N PHE A 26 -20.03 -5.78 -14.36
CA PHE A 26 -21.06 -4.74 -14.46
C PHE A 26 -20.42 -3.35 -14.66
N ILE A 27 -19.41 -3.01 -13.84
CA ILE A 27 -18.71 -1.71 -13.96
C ILE A 27 -18.06 -1.61 -15.34
N ALA A 28 -17.33 -2.65 -15.78
CA ALA A 28 -16.68 -2.68 -17.08
C ALA A 28 -17.64 -2.45 -18.25
N ALA A 29 -18.76 -3.18 -18.24
CA ALA A 29 -19.67 -3.22 -19.39
C ALA A 29 -20.73 -2.10 -19.39
N LYS A 30 -21.19 -1.63 -18.21
CA LYS A 30 -22.32 -0.69 -18.11
C LYS A 30 -21.91 0.70 -17.66
N VAL A 31 -20.92 0.81 -16.76
CA VAL A 31 -20.47 2.09 -16.22
C VAL A 31 -19.41 2.70 -17.11
N LEU A 32 -18.33 1.98 -17.38
CA LEU A 32 -17.16 2.46 -18.11
C LEU A 32 -17.24 2.16 -19.62
N THR A 33 -17.97 1.11 -20.00
CA THR A 33 -18.07 0.65 -21.40
C THR A 33 -16.68 0.51 -22.03
N LEU A 34 -15.86 -0.37 -21.43
CA LEU A 34 -14.49 -0.61 -21.90
C LEU A 34 -14.45 -1.02 -23.36
N ASP A 35 -13.57 -0.41 -24.14
CA ASP A 35 -13.50 -0.54 -25.59
C ASP A 35 -12.17 -1.18 -26.02
N GLN A 36 -12.25 -2.38 -26.60
CA GLN A 36 -11.06 -3.12 -27.04
C GLN A 36 -10.38 -2.55 -28.29
N TYR A 37 -11.06 -1.73 -29.06
CA TYR A 37 -10.56 -1.18 -30.32
C TYR A 37 -9.96 0.21 -30.16
N ARG A 38 -10.21 0.86 -29.03
CA ARG A 38 -9.63 2.16 -28.74
C ARG A 38 -8.14 1.99 -28.40
N PRO A 39 -7.23 2.68 -29.11
CA PRO A 39 -5.82 2.63 -28.78
C PRO A 39 -5.55 3.24 -27.40
N THR A 40 -4.69 2.60 -26.62
CA THR A 40 -4.28 3.06 -25.29
C THR A 40 -3.11 4.03 -25.39
N PRO A 41 -2.84 4.86 -24.36
CA PRO A 41 -1.69 5.75 -24.34
C PRO A 41 -0.36 5.02 -24.60
N ALA A 42 -0.19 3.81 -24.07
CA ALA A 42 1.00 2.99 -24.30
C ALA A 42 1.19 2.67 -25.80
N MET A 43 0.12 2.45 -26.54
CA MET A 43 0.18 2.16 -27.98
C MET A 43 0.39 3.43 -28.82
N ILE A 44 -0.19 4.58 -28.40
CA ILE A 44 -0.10 5.85 -29.13
C ILE A 44 1.26 6.50 -28.96
N HIS A 45 1.78 6.53 -27.72
CA HIS A 45 2.97 7.29 -27.33
C HIS A 45 4.19 6.41 -27.07
N ASN A 46 4.22 5.17 -27.61
CA ASN A 46 5.30 4.23 -27.40
C ASN A 46 6.68 4.86 -27.70
N ASP A 47 7.43 5.20 -26.65
CA ASP A 47 8.77 5.78 -26.72
C ASP A 47 9.88 4.83 -26.25
N GLY A 48 9.48 3.63 -25.76
CA GLY A 48 10.39 2.63 -25.23
C GLY A 48 10.99 2.97 -23.85
N HIS A 49 10.55 4.07 -23.23
CA HIS A 49 11.02 4.54 -21.92
C HIS A 49 9.89 4.67 -20.89
N ASP A 50 8.98 5.61 -21.12
CA ASP A 50 7.85 5.90 -20.24
C ASP A 50 6.59 5.16 -20.69
N TYR A 51 6.36 5.10 -22.00
CA TYR A 51 5.23 4.43 -22.62
C TYR A 51 5.70 3.15 -23.30
N VAL A 52 5.49 2.01 -22.64
CA VAL A 52 5.97 0.70 -23.12
C VAL A 52 4.82 -0.31 -23.11
N PRO A 53 4.22 -0.61 -24.28
CA PRO A 53 3.19 -1.63 -24.37
C PRO A 53 3.66 -2.96 -23.80
N THR A 54 2.97 -3.46 -22.78
CA THR A 54 3.43 -4.58 -21.98
C THR A 54 2.35 -5.66 -21.88
N ASN A 55 2.76 -6.93 -21.83
CA ASN A 55 1.82 -8.04 -21.67
C ASN A 55 0.98 -7.86 -20.39
N LYS A 56 -0.34 -8.14 -20.49
CA LYS A 56 -1.32 -7.96 -19.40
C LYS A 56 -0.92 -8.59 -18.07
N TRP A 57 -0.25 -9.74 -18.07
CA TRP A 57 0.15 -10.43 -16.84
C TRP A 57 1.35 -9.77 -16.19
N VAL A 58 2.27 -9.23 -17.01
CA VAL A 58 3.40 -8.44 -16.51
C VAL A 58 2.89 -7.11 -15.98
N THR A 59 1.95 -6.45 -16.69
CA THR A 59 1.31 -5.21 -16.23
C THR A 59 0.51 -5.43 -14.95
N PHE A 60 -0.24 -6.56 -14.85
CA PHE A 60 -0.92 -6.95 -13.61
C PHE A 60 0.08 -7.11 -12.46
N GLY A 61 1.17 -7.85 -12.70
CA GLY A 61 2.21 -8.08 -11.68
C GLY A 61 2.87 -6.77 -11.22
N HIS A 62 3.20 -5.88 -12.16
CA HIS A 62 3.74 -4.56 -11.84
C HIS A 62 2.76 -3.71 -11.03
N HIS A 63 1.52 -3.58 -11.51
CA HIS A 63 0.48 -2.81 -10.82
C HIS A 63 0.23 -3.37 -9.41
N PHE A 64 0.02 -4.68 -9.31
CA PHE A 64 -0.21 -5.36 -8.05
C PHE A 64 0.96 -5.20 -7.06
N ALA A 65 2.21 -5.38 -7.53
CA ALA A 65 3.38 -5.23 -6.67
C ALA A 65 3.56 -3.79 -6.17
N ALA A 66 3.13 -2.81 -6.96
CA ALA A 66 3.23 -1.40 -6.62
C ALA A 66 2.12 -0.93 -5.64
N ILE A 67 0.88 -1.44 -5.79
CA ILE A 67 -0.22 -1.13 -4.87
C ILE A 67 -0.11 -1.91 -3.56
N ALA A 68 0.19 -3.22 -3.64
CA ALA A 68 0.33 -4.08 -2.48
C ALA A 68 1.65 -3.80 -1.74
N GLY A 69 1.71 -2.66 -1.04
CA GLY A 69 2.76 -2.33 -0.09
C GLY A 69 2.53 -3.00 1.27
N ALA A 70 3.18 -2.52 2.33
CA ALA A 70 2.98 -3.05 3.68
C ALA A 70 1.60 -2.74 4.28
N GLY A 71 0.87 -1.78 3.71
CA GLY A 71 -0.45 -1.38 4.23
C GLY A 71 -1.46 -2.51 4.41
N PRO A 72 -1.66 -3.40 3.40
CA PRO A 72 -2.57 -4.54 3.51
C PRO A 72 -2.09 -5.62 4.50
N LEU A 73 -0.82 -5.60 4.89
CA LEU A 73 -0.27 -6.50 5.90
C LEU A 73 -0.44 -5.93 7.30
N VAL A 74 0.10 -4.75 7.53
CA VAL A 74 0.18 -4.08 8.83
C VAL A 74 -1.18 -3.59 9.33
N GLY A 75 -1.98 -2.97 8.44
CA GLY A 75 -3.28 -2.40 8.79
C GLY A 75 -4.24 -3.39 9.46
N PRO A 76 -4.52 -4.55 8.84
CA PRO A 76 -5.35 -5.60 9.45
C PRO A 76 -4.82 -6.11 10.77
N VAL A 77 -3.48 -6.22 10.90
CA VAL A 77 -2.84 -6.66 12.15
C VAL A 77 -3.07 -5.66 13.28
N ILE A 78 -2.86 -4.37 13.03
CA ILE A 78 -3.14 -3.32 14.03
C ILE A 78 -4.64 -3.27 14.36
N ALA A 79 -5.51 -3.42 13.36
CA ALA A 79 -6.96 -3.40 13.52
C ALA A 79 -7.52 -4.62 14.27
N ALA A 80 -6.78 -5.72 14.38
CA ALA A 80 -7.15 -6.90 15.16
C ALA A 80 -7.44 -6.58 16.63
N GLN A 81 -6.97 -5.41 17.13
CA GLN A 81 -7.38 -4.88 18.43
C GLN A 81 -8.90 -4.84 18.62
N PHE A 82 -9.67 -4.56 17.56
CA PHE A 82 -11.14 -4.48 17.62
C PHE A 82 -11.82 -5.87 17.55
N GLY A 83 -11.06 -6.94 17.41
CA GLY A 83 -11.52 -8.28 17.09
C GLY A 83 -11.39 -8.62 15.60
N TYR A 84 -11.59 -9.91 15.24
CA TYR A 84 -11.43 -10.31 13.84
C TYR A 84 -12.58 -9.84 12.93
N LEU A 85 -13.82 -9.73 13.47
CA LEU A 85 -15.01 -9.50 12.66
C LEU A 85 -15.09 -8.10 12.03
N PRO A 86 -14.85 -6.98 12.76
CA PRO A 86 -14.87 -5.65 12.17
C PRO A 86 -13.86 -5.50 11.03
N GLY A 87 -12.64 -6.01 11.22
CA GLY A 87 -11.59 -6.00 10.21
C GLY A 87 -11.97 -6.81 8.98
N ALA A 88 -12.44 -8.05 9.17
CA ALA A 88 -12.87 -8.92 8.08
C ALA A 88 -14.01 -8.32 7.25
N LEU A 89 -15.00 -7.73 7.91
CA LEU A 89 -16.13 -7.08 7.22
C LEU A 89 -15.66 -5.87 6.41
N TRP A 90 -14.82 -5.01 6.99
CA TRP A 90 -14.32 -3.84 6.25
C TRP A 90 -13.41 -4.23 5.10
N ILE A 91 -12.54 -5.21 5.24
CA ILE A 91 -11.72 -5.72 4.14
C ILE A 91 -12.61 -6.16 2.98
N LEU A 92 -13.64 -6.98 3.23
CA LEU A 92 -14.50 -7.51 2.17
C LEU A 92 -15.38 -6.44 1.53
N ILE A 93 -16.08 -5.66 2.34
CA ILE A 93 -17.02 -4.63 1.84
C ILE A 93 -16.22 -3.50 1.17
N GLY A 94 -15.17 -3.03 1.82
CA GLY A 94 -14.35 -1.92 1.36
C GLY A 94 -13.61 -2.25 0.07
N SER A 95 -12.96 -3.42 -0.03
CA SER A 95 -12.24 -3.80 -1.24
C SER A 95 -13.17 -3.97 -2.45
N VAL A 96 -14.37 -4.55 -2.25
CA VAL A 96 -15.33 -4.80 -3.34
C VAL A 96 -16.04 -3.52 -3.79
N LEU A 97 -16.61 -2.76 -2.85
CA LEU A 97 -17.52 -1.66 -3.18
C LEU A 97 -16.84 -0.29 -3.25
N ALA A 98 -15.64 -0.17 -2.71
CA ALA A 98 -14.91 1.09 -2.68
C ALA A 98 -13.54 0.99 -3.37
N GLY A 99 -12.62 0.15 -2.88
CA GLY A 99 -11.24 0.09 -3.37
C GLY A 99 -11.11 -0.36 -4.82
N ALA A 100 -11.70 -1.50 -5.18
CA ALA A 100 -11.61 -2.02 -6.54
C ALA A 100 -12.36 -1.12 -7.54
N VAL A 101 -13.45 -0.47 -7.10
CA VAL A 101 -14.14 0.55 -7.90
C VAL A 101 -13.25 1.77 -8.12
N HIS A 102 -12.65 2.26 -7.05
CA HIS A 102 -11.71 3.39 -7.07
C HIS A 102 -10.57 3.13 -8.07
N ASP A 103 -9.86 2.01 -7.91
CA ASP A 103 -8.69 1.68 -8.73
C ASP A 103 -9.06 1.49 -10.20
N MET A 104 -10.16 0.79 -10.47
CA MET A 104 -10.62 0.54 -11.82
C MET A 104 -11.03 1.83 -12.54
N VAL A 105 -11.80 2.70 -11.86
CA VAL A 105 -12.33 3.91 -12.50
C VAL A 105 -11.24 4.95 -12.70
N ILE A 106 -10.31 5.10 -11.75
CA ILE A 106 -9.23 6.07 -11.91
C ILE A 106 -8.19 5.61 -12.94
N LEU A 107 -7.90 4.29 -13.03
CA LEU A 107 -7.08 3.74 -14.09
C LEU A 107 -7.72 3.97 -15.46
N PHE A 108 -9.03 3.71 -15.59
CA PHE A 108 -9.79 4.02 -16.81
C PHE A 108 -9.71 5.51 -17.15
N ALA A 109 -9.92 6.39 -16.16
CA ALA A 109 -9.82 7.82 -16.37
C ALA A 109 -8.44 8.18 -16.93
N SER A 110 -7.36 7.71 -16.32
CA SER A 110 -6.01 8.01 -16.79
C SER A 110 -5.77 7.49 -18.21
N VAL A 111 -6.21 6.28 -18.55
CA VAL A 111 -6.12 5.75 -19.93
C VAL A 111 -6.87 6.64 -20.92
N ARG A 112 -8.05 7.16 -20.55
CA ARG A 112 -8.85 8.06 -21.40
C ARG A 112 -8.30 9.48 -21.52
N TYR A 113 -7.43 9.88 -20.59
CA TYR A 113 -6.74 11.17 -20.55
C TYR A 113 -5.24 11.04 -20.86
N ASP A 114 -4.87 10.16 -21.79
CA ASP A 114 -3.50 9.98 -22.30
C ASP A 114 -2.44 9.65 -21.23
N GLY A 115 -2.82 8.91 -20.19
CA GLY A 115 -1.90 8.54 -19.10
C GLY A 115 -1.61 9.68 -18.13
N LYS A 116 -2.46 10.71 -18.07
CA LYS A 116 -2.30 11.87 -17.18
C LYS A 116 -2.47 11.51 -15.72
N SER A 117 -1.82 12.30 -14.86
CA SER A 117 -1.91 12.22 -13.41
C SER A 117 -3.31 12.60 -12.88
N ILE A 118 -3.61 12.19 -11.63
CA ILE A 118 -4.85 12.62 -10.95
C ILE A 118 -4.99 14.13 -10.87
N ALA A 119 -3.88 14.85 -10.71
CA ALA A 119 -3.86 16.31 -10.65
C ALA A 119 -4.29 16.94 -11.98
N ASP A 120 -3.81 16.40 -13.10
CA ASP A 120 -4.18 16.87 -14.42
C ASP A 120 -5.63 16.52 -14.77
N ILE A 121 -6.07 15.30 -14.43
CA ILE A 121 -7.47 14.89 -14.63
C ILE A 121 -8.41 15.80 -13.81
N ALA A 122 -8.07 16.07 -12.54
CA ALA A 122 -8.85 16.98 -11.70
C ALA A 122 -8.87 18.42 -12.24
N ARG A 123 -7.75 18.87 -12.83
CA ARG A 123 -7.65 20.18 -13.49
C ARG A 123 -8.58 20.29 -14.70
N GLU A 124 -8.66 19.26 -15.52
CA GLU A 124 -9.47 19.24 -16.74
C GLU A 124 -10.95 19.01 -16.44
N GLU A 125 -11.27 18.12 -15.52
CA GLU A 125 -12.64 17.69 -15.25
C GLU A 125 -13.37 18.54 -14.21
N ILE A 126 -12.64 19.10 -13.26
CA ILE A 126 -13.21 19.86 -12.15
C ILE A 126 -12.86 21.34 -12.29
N SER A 127 -11.61 21.71 -11.93
CA SER A 127 -11.09 23.07 -12.03
C SER A 127 -9.57 23.14 -11.84
N LYS A 128 -8.96 24.27 -12.25
CA LYS A 128 -7.52 24.51 -12.02
C LYS A 128 -7.16 24.44 -10.51
N LEU A 129 -8.06 24.91 -9.66
CA LEU A 129 -7.86 24.89 -8.21
C LEU A 129 -7.90 23.46 -7.65
N ALA A 130 -8.83 22.63 -8.15
CA ALA A 130 -8.91 21.22 -7.80
C ALA A 130 -7.65 20.46 -8.24
N GLY A 131 -7.12 20.73 -9.43
CA GLY A 131 -5.87 20.12 -9.89
C GLY A 131 -4.66 20.49 -9.03
N PHE A 132 -4.54 21.75 -8.63
CA PHE A 132 -3.47 22.20 -7.72
C PHE A 132 -3.61 21.54 -6.34
N GLY A 133 -4.83 21.50 -5.79
CA GLY A 133 -5.13 20.81 -4.53
C GLY A 133 -4.79 19.31 -4.58
N ALA A 134 -5.12 18.65 -5.70
CA ALA A 134 -4.80 17.25 -5.93
C ALA A 134 -3.28 17.00 -5.97
N MET A 135 -2.51 17.86 -6.62
CA MET A 135 -1.05 17.74 -6.69
C MET A 135 -0.42 17.86 -5.30
N LEU A 136 -0.82 18.88 -4.53
CA LEU A 136 -0.32 19.06 -3.16
C LEU A 136 -0.75 17.92 -2.25
N ALA A 137 -2.01 17.50 -2.30
CA ALA A 137 -2.52 16.38 -1.50
C ALA A 137 -1.74 15.08 -1.79
N THR A 138 -1.41 14.81 -3.06
CA THR A 138 -0.59 13.66 -3.45
C THR A 138 0.82 13.73 -2.87
N LEU A 139 1.45 14.91 -2.92
CA LEU A 139 2.79 15.11 -2.35
C LEU A 139 2.80 14.92 -0.82
N PHE A 140 1.83 15.51 -0.12
CA PHE A 140 1.68 15.35 1.32
C PHE A 140 1.41 13.90 1.71
N LEU A 141 0.47 13.23 1.03
CA LEU A 141 0.22 11.82 1.27
C LEU A 141 1.50 11.00 1.12
N LEU A 142 2.28 11.25 0.06
CA LEU A 142 3.49 10.49 -0.19
C LEU A 142 4.50 10.63 0.97
N VAL A 143 4.73 11.85 1.44
CA VAL A 143 5.60 12.12 2.59
C VAL A 143 5.12 11.40 3.85
N ILE A 144 3.81 11.47 4.13
CA ILE A 144 3.21 10.81 5.30
C ILE A 144 3.26 9.28 5.16
N THR A 145 3.02 8.75 3.97
CA THR A 145 3.11 7.30 3.69
C THR A 145 4.51 6.79 3.95
N LEU A 146 5.54 7.48 3.44
CA LEU A 146 6.94 7.11 3.66
C LEU A 146 7.29 7.13 5.15
N ALA A 147 6.84 8.14 5.89
CA ALA A 147 7.03 8.20 7.34
C ALA A 147 6.34 7.03 8.07
N GLY A 148 5.08 6.75 7.75
CA GLY A 148 4.33 5.63 8.35
C GLY A 148 5.00 4.28 8.11
N MET A 149 5.48 4.05 6.90
CA MET A 149 6.17 2.82 6.53
C MET A 149 7.55 2.70 7.19
N ALA A 150 8.30 3.80 7.28
CA ALA A 150 9.62 3.80 7.92
C ALA A 150 9.53 3.47 9.42
N VAL A 151 8.51 3.99 10.14
CA VAL A 151 8.27 3.66 11.55
C VAL A 151 8.02 2.15 11.74
N VAL A 152 7.28 1.51 10.83
CA VAL A 152 7.02 0.05 10.90
C VAL A 152 8.33 -0.75 10.79
N VAL A 153 9.17 -0.43 9.79
CA VAL A 153 10.47 -1.10 9.61
C VAL A 153 11.39 -0.85 10.79
N ALA A 154 11.44 0.39 11.28
CA ALA A 154 12.29 0.74 12.41
C ALA A 154 11.92 -0.06 13.66
N ASN A 155 10.63 -0.19 13.98
CA ASN A 155 10.15 -1.01 15.09
C ASN A 155 10.42 -2.51 14.88
N ALA A 156 10.36 -3.01 13.65
CA ALA A 156 10.63 -4.41 13.35
C ALA A 156 12.12 -4.77 13.51
N LEU A 157 13.02 -3.84 13.19
CA LEU A 157 14.48 -4.06 13.18
C LEU A 157 15.19 -3.61 14.48
N HIS A 158 14.52 -2.86 15.31
CA HIS A 158 15.07 -2.35 16.56
C HIS A 158 15.57 -3.49 17.46
N ASN A 159 16.83 -3.40 17.89
CA ASN A 159 17.49 -4.42 18.73
C ASN A 159 17.41 -5.86 18.16
N SER A 160 17.37 -6.01 16.84
CA SER A 160 17.30 -7.30 16.15
C SER A 160 18.52 -7.47 15.24
N PRO A 161 19.65 -8.00 15.74
CA PRO A 161 20.85 -8.17 14.92
C PRO A 161 20.64 -9.14 13.75
N TRP A 162 19.92 -10.22 13.96
CA TRP A 162 19.58 -11.16 12.89
C TRP A 162 18.67 -10.51 11.84
N GLY A 163 17.55 -9.88 12.28
CA GLY A 163 16.62 -9.19 11.37
C GLY A 163 17.31 -8.07 10.59
N PHE A 164 18.07 -7.22 11.28
CA PHE A 164 18.80 -6.12 10.64
C PHE A 164 19.83 -6.63 9.62
N PHE A 165 20.62 -7.65 9.97
CA PHE A 165 21.57 -8.27 9.04
C PHE A 165 20.88 -8.81 7.80
N SER A 166 19.78 -9.56 7.96
CA SER A 166 19.04 -10.16 6.85
C SER A 166 18.49 -9.10 5.88
N VAL A 167 17.96 -7.99 6.41
CA VAL A 167 17.46 -6.86 5.61
C VAL A 167 18.61 -6.10 4.95
N PHE A 168 19.68 -5.80 5.69
CA PHE A 168 20.84 -5.10 5.18
C PHE A 168 21.51 -5.87 4.03
N ALA A 169 21.61 -7.19 4.13
CA ALA A 169 22.18 -8.06 3.11
C ALA A 169 21.45 -7.95 1.75
N THR A 170 20.16 -7.58 1.75
CA THR A 170 19.39 -7.40 0.50
C THR A 170 19.91 -6.25 -0.35
N ILE A 171 20.58 -5.24 0.24
CA ILE A 171 21.13 -4.08 -0.48
C ILE A 171 22.29 -4.50 -1.38
N PRO A 172 23.40 -5.10 -0.87
CA PRO A 172 24.49 -5.55 -1.73
C PRO A 172 24.06 -6.65 -2.71
N ILE A 173 23.09 -7.50 -2.33
CA ILE A 173 22.53 -8.50 -3.26
C ILE A 173 21.83 -7.79 -4.43
N ALA A 174 20.99 -6.79 -4.18
CA ALA A 174 20.32 -6.04 -5.24
C ALA A 174 21.31 -5.31 -6.16
N ILE A 175 22.35 -4.68 -5.60
CA ILE A 175 23.42 -4.03 -6.38
C ILE A 175 24.15 -5.07 -7.24
N PHE A 176 24.49 -6.23 -6.67
CA PHE A 176 25.12 -7.32 -7.41
C PHE A 176 24.25 -7.79 -8.58
N ILE A 177 22.96 -8.01 -8.36
CA ILE A 177 22.00 -8.39 -9.41
C ILE A 177 21.86 -7.30 -10.48
N GLY A 178 21.86 -6.02 -10.11
CA GLY A 178 21.86 -4.90 -11.04
C GLY A 178 23.09 -4.90 -11.96
N ILE A 179 24.27 -5.09 -11.37
CA ILE A 179 25.55 -5.22 -12.08
C ILE A 179 25.53 -6.46 -12.98
N TYR A 180 25.05 -7.59 -12.47
CA TYR A 180 24.94 -8.86 -13.18
C TYR A 180 24.10 -8.73 -14.44
N LEU A 181 22.89 -8.16 -14.32
CA LEU A 181 21.96 -7.97 -15.44
C LEU A 181 22.43 -6.92 -16.45
N LYS A 182 23.20 -5.91 -16.01
CA LYS A 182 23.67 -4.84 -16.91
C LYS A 182 24.94 -5.20 -17.66
N TRP A 183 25.91 -5.84 -17.00
CA TRP A 183 27.26 -6.02 -17.55
C TRP A 183 27.69 -7.48 -17.70
N LEU A 184 27.32 -8.38 -16.78
CA LEU A 184 27.80 -9.76 -16.80
C LEU A 184 26.96 -10.66 -17.71
N ARG A 185 25.63 -10.61 -17.55
CA ARG A 185 24.67 -11.46 -18.27
C ARG A 185 23.40 -10.68 -18.67
N PRO A 186 23.49 -9.75 -19.63
CA PRO A 186 22.34 -8.96 -20.05
C PRO A 186 21.15 -9.82 -20.49
N GLY A 187 19.95 -9.50 -19.98
CA GLY A 187 18.71 -10.17 -20.34
C GLY A 187 18.47 -11.55 -19.69
N LYS A 188 19.39 -12.09 -18.87
CA LYS A 188 19.24 -13.38 -18.18
C LYS A 188 18.48 -13.22 -16.85
N ILE A 189 17.24 -12.74 -16.95
CA ILE A 189 16.41 -12.38 -15.80
C ILE A 189 16.16 -13.58 -14.88
N GLN A 190 15.79 -14.75 -15.41
CA GLN A 190 15.50 -15.95 -14.61
C GLN A 190 16.72 -16.43 -13.82
N GLU A 191 17.90 -16.43 -14.45
CA GLU A 191 19.17 -16.81 -13.81
C GLU A 191 19.47 -15.84 -12.64
N ALA A 192 19.37 -14.55 -12.89
CA ALA A 192 19.53 -13.50 -11.86
C ALA A 192 18.55 -13.65 -10.70
N THR A 193 17.26 -14.02 -10.97
CA THR A 193 16.26 -14.27 -9.94
C THR A 193 16.67 -15.43 -9.03
N ILE A 194 17.03 -16.56 -9.61
CA ILE A 194 17.43 -17.76 -8.84
C ILE A 194 18.62 -17.43 -7.95
N ILE A 195 19.64 -16.75 -8.50
CA ILE A 195 20.83 -16.34 -7.74
C ILE A 195 20.44 -15.36 -6.62
N GLY A 196 19.65 -14.33 -6.92
CA GLY A 196 19.25 -13.33 -5.94
C GLY A 196 18.42 -13.91 -4.79
N VAL A 197 17.41 -14.73 -5.11
CA VAL A 197 16.59 -15.41 -4.11
C VAL A 197 17.42 -16.38 -3.27
N ALA A 198 18.31 -17.17 -3.89
CA ALA A 198 19.21 -18.06 -3.17
C ALA A 198 20.11 -17.29 -2.19
N LEU A 199 20.69 -16.16 -2.61
CA LEU A 199 21.53 -15.32 -1.74
C LEU A 199 20.75 -14.73 -0.58
N ILE A 200 19.48 -14.34 -0.78
CA ILE A 200 18.61 -13.86 0.31
C ILE A 200 18.40 -14.97 1.34
N PHE A 201 18.08 -16.19 0.90
CA PHE A 201 17.93 -17.33 1.83
C PHE A 201 19.24 -17.66 2.55
N VAL A 202 20.40 -17.59 1.89
CA VAL A 202 21.70 -17.75 2.53
C VAL A 202 21.89 -16.69 3.62
N GLY A 203 21.52 -15.43 3.37
CA GLY A 203 21.57 -14.37 4.38
C GLY A 203 20.73 -14.68 5.62
N ILE A 204 19.51 -15.18 5.43
CA ILE A 204 18.62 -15.57 6.55
C ILE A 204 19.21 -16.74 7.34
N ILE A 205 19.67 -17.78 6.64
CA ILE A 205 20.24 -19.00 7.28
C ILE A 205 21.52 -18.68 8.05
N TYR A 206 22.30 -17.73 7.58
CA TYR A 206 23.54 -17.32 8.25
C TYR A 206 23.32 -16.33 9.41
N GLY A 207 22.16 -15.71 9.47
CA GLY A 207 21.80 -14.69 10.46
C GLY A 207 22.00 -15.10 11.94
N PRO A 208 21.64 -16.33 12.39
CA PRO A 208 21.89 -16.78 13.76
C PRO A 208 23.39 -16.76 14.13
N ASN A 209 24.26 -17.11 13.17
CA ASN A 209 25.71 -17.09 13.39
C ASN A 209 26.23 -15.67 13.61
N ILE A 210 25.67 -14.68 12.88
CA ILE A 210 25.99 -13.26 13.09
C ILE A 210 25.47 -12.80 14.47
N ALA A 211 24.23 -13.12 14.81
CA ALA A 211 23.63 -12.73 16.09
C ALA A 211 24.38 -13.32 17.31
N ALA A 212 24.95 -14.52 17.15
CA ALA A 212 25.74 -15.17 18.21
C ALA A 212 27.23 -14.78 18.21
N SER A 213 27.70 -14.01 17.22
CA SER A 213 29.11 -13.63 17.07
C SER A 213 29.42 -12.27 17.72
N GLU A 214 30.70 -11.95 17.85
CA GLU A 214 31.19 -10.61 18.24
C GLU A 214 30.75 -9.49 17.29
N TYR A 215 30.34 -9.84 16.05
CA TYR A 215 29.83 -8.89 15.05
C TYR A 215 28.37 -8.51 15.29
N ALA A 216 27.65 -9.11 16.24
CA ALA A 216 26.26 -8.78 16.56
C ALA A 216 26.08 -7.28 16.85
N SER A 217 27.06 -6.65 17.52
CA SER A 217 27.05 -5.22 17.82
C SER A 217 27.01 -4.31 16.59
N TRP A 218 27.49 -4.78 15.44
CA TRP A 218 27.48 -4.03 14.17
C TRP A 218 26.09 -4.01 13.52
N PHE A 219 25.19 -4.86 13.97
CA PHE A 219 23.83 -5.00 13.46
C PHE A 219 22.76 -4.75 14.53
N THR A 220 23.17 -4.23 15.69
CA THR A 220 22.26 -3.90 16.79
C THR A 220 22.19 -2.39 16.94
N TYR A 221 21.03 -1.82 16.64
CA TYR A 221 20.81 -0.38 16.70
C TYR A 221 19.55 -0.06 17.48
N ASP A 222 19.55 1.11 18.13
CA ASP A 222 18.37 1.71 18.74
C ASP A 222 17.40 2.26 17.69
N LEU A 223 16.16 2.49 18.09
CA LEU A 223 15.08 2.91 17.21
C LEU A 223 15.42 4.18 16.42
N GLN A 224 15.92 5.22 17.11
CA GLN A 224 16.24 6.51 16.51
C GLN A 224 17.35 6.40 15.45
N THR A 225 18.37 5.59 15.71
CA THR A 225 19.45 5.34 14.77
C THR A 225 18.92 4.68 13.49
N ILE A 226 18.03 3.68 13.60
CA ILE A 226 17.42 3.04 12.43
C ILE A 226 16.56 4.03 11.63
N GLU A 227 15.78 4.87 12.30
CA GLU A 227 14.97 5.91 11.65
C GLU A 227 15.82 6.86 10.80
N ILE A 228 16.96 7.31 11.34
CA ILE A 228 17.92 8.15 10.62
C ILE A 228 18.57 7.38 9.46
N MET A 229 18.97 6.13 9.70
CA MET A 229 19.57 5.28 8.66
C MET A 229 18.60 5.05 7.48
N LEU A 230 17.30 4.88 7.75
CA LEU A 230 16.28 4.74 6.71
C LEU A 230 16.12 6.04 5.90
N ALA A 231 16.19 7.22 6.54
CA ALA A 231 16.12 8.50 5.84
C ALA A 231 17.35 8.71 4.92
N VAL A 232 18.54 8.38 5.41
CA VAL A 232 19.79 8.41 4.63
C VAL A 232 19.73 7.40 3.48
N TYR A 233 19.27 6.20 3.75
CA TYR A 233 19.08 5.17 2.73
C TYR A 233 18.11 5.64 1.63
N GLY A 234 16.95 6.19 2.00
CA GLY A 234 15.96 6.72 1.05
C GLY A 234 16.53 7.81 0.14
N PHE A 235 17.42 8.67 0.67
CA PHE A 235 18.12 9.66 -0.15
C PHE A 235 18.99 9.00 -1.22
N PHE A 236 19.82 8.02 -0.85
CA PHE A 236 20.66 7.31 -1.82
C PHE A 236 19.82 6.52 -2.83
N ALA A 237 18.76 5.86 -2.40
CA ALA A 237 17.86 5.12 -3.28
C ALA A 237 17.17 6.03 -4.31
N ALA A 238 16.79 7.26 -3.92
CA ALA A 238 16.21 8.24 -4.82
C ALA A 238 17.23 8.91 -5.75
N ALA A 239 18.48 9.03 -5.32
CA ALA A 239 19.56 9.70 -6.05
C ALA A 239 20.29 8.78 -7.03
N LEU A 240 20.44 7.49 -6.68
CA LEU A 240 21.15 6.51 -7.51
C LEU A 240 20.37 6.16 -8.80
N PRO A 241 21.07 5.72 -9.87
CA PRO A 241 20.39 5.23 -11.07
C PRO A 241 19.46 4.06 -10.78
N VAL A 242 18.27 4.06 -11.42
CA VAL A 242 17.21 3.04 -11.21
C VAL A 242 17.72 1.61 -11.37
N TRP A 243 18.55 1.37 -12.36
CA TRP A 243 19.08 0.04 -12.70
C TRP A 243 20.02 -0.55 -11.63
N LEU A 244 20.62 0.29 -10.77
CA LEU A 244 21.63 -0.15 -9.81
C LEU A 244 21.03 -0.76 -8.53
N LEU A 245 19.99 -0.15 -7.99
CA LEU A 245 19.38 -0.56 -6.72
C LEU A 245 17.87 -0.81 -6.85
N LEU A 246 17.12 0.17 -7.36
CA LEU A 246 15.65 0.14 -7.37
C LEU A 246 15.12 -1.04 -8.18
N ALA A 247 15.45 -1.11 -9.47
CA ALA A 247 14.89 -2.13 -10.36
C ALA A 247 15.24 -3.57 -9.95
N PRO A 248 16.50 -3.92 -9.59
CA PRO A 248 16.81 -5.26 -9.10
C PRO A 248 16.10 -5.62 -7.81
N ARG A 249 15.94 -4.65 -6.90
CA ARG A 249 15.29 -4.87 -5.62
C ARG A 249 13.78 -5.06 -5.77
N ASP A 250 13.11 -4.22 -6.54
CA ASP A 250 11.69 -4.35 -6.87
C ASP A 250 11.40 -5.70 -7.51
N TYR A 251 12.26 -6.11 -8.41
CA TYR A 251 12.16 -7.36 -9.10
C TYR A 251 12.25 -8.56 -8.14
N LEU A 252 13.28 -8.61 -7.29
CA LEU A 252 13.44 -9.67 -6.28
C LEU A 252 12.28 -9.66 -5.28
N SER A 253 11.84 -8.47 -4.83
CA SER A 253 10.73 -8.33 -3.90
C SER A 253 9.43 -8.87 -4.46
N THR A 254 9.15 -8.68 -5.76
CA THR A 254 7.92 -9.16 -6.41
C THR A 254 7.78 -10.68 -6.33
N TYR A 255 8.86 -11.42 -6.62
CA TYR A 255 8.83 -12.90 -6.50
C TYR A 255 8.64 -13.37 -5.06
N LEU A 256 9.33 -12.72 -4.12
CA LEU A 256 9.16 -13.02 -2.69
C LEU A 256 7.74 -12.69 -2.23
N LYS A 257 7.15 -11.57 -2.68
CA LYS A 257 5.78 -11.17 -2.38
C LYS A 257 4.79 -12.25 -2.77
N ILE A 258 4.77 -12.61 -4.04
CA ILE A 258 3.84 -13.61 -4.56
C ILE A 258 4.07 -14.98 -3.90
N GLY A 259 5.34 -15.38 -3.75
CA GLY A 259 5.70 -16.68 -3.16
C GLY A 259 5.30 -16.78 -1.68
N THR A 260 5.62 -15.78 -0.87
CA THR A 260 5.33 -15.78 0.57
C THR A 260 3.83 -15.72 0.85
N ILE A 261 3.09 -14.89 0.10
CA ILE A 261 1.64 -14.79 0.25
C ILE A 261 0.94 -16.07 -0.18
N GLY A 262 1.39 -16.66 -1.29
CA GLY A 262 0.91 -17.98 -1.73
C GLY A 262 1.21 -19.07 -0.68
N ALA A 263 2.42 -19.05 -0.10
CA ALA A 263 2.79 -19.97 0.98
C ALA A 263 1.94 -19.76 2.24
N LEU A 264 1.66 -18.50 2.61
CA LEU A 264 0.79 -18.19 3.75
C LEU A 264 -0.64 -18.71 3.53
N ALA A 265 -1.22 -18.45 2.36
CA ALA A 265 -2.56 -18.95 2.04
C ALA A 265 -2.62 -20.49 2.07
N LEU A 266 -1.62 -21.17 1.50
CA LEU A 266 -1.50 -22.64 1.57
C LEU A 266 -1.26 -23.11 3.01
N GLY A 267 -0.42 -22.44 3.77
CA GLY A 267 -0.18 -22.74 5.18
C GLY A 267 -1.45 -22.67 6.00
N ILE A 268 -2.27 -21.63 5.83
CA ILE A 268 -3.57 -21.49 6.51
C ILE A 268 -4.53 -22.63 6.13
N ILE A 269 -4.55 -23.02 4.84
CA ILE A 269 -5.41 -24.12 4.38
C ILE A 269 -4.98 -25.47 4.95
N ILE A 270 -3.66 -25.72 5.06
CA ILE A 270 -3.12 -26.99 5.57
C ILE A 270 -3.21 -27.06 7.09
N VAL A 271 -2.78 -26.00 7.78
CA VAL A 271 -2.69 -25.95 9.25
C VAL A 271 -4.05 -25.71 9.89
N MET A 272 -4.97 -25.01 9.18
CA MET A 272 -6.29 -24.62 9.69
C MET A 272 -6.23 -23.97 11.08
N PRO A 273 -5.48 -22.83 11.23
CA PRO A 273 -5.27 -22.24 12.53
C PRO A 273 -6.60 -21.79 13.14
N GLU A 274 -6.74 -22.00 14.44
CA GLU A 274 -7.84 -21.47 15.23
C GLU A 274 -7.67 -19.96 15.42
N ILE A 275 -8.77 -19.21 15.22
CA ILE A 275 -8.81 -17.78 15.54
C ILE A 275 -9.02 -17.65 17.06
N GLN A 276 -7.99 -17.21 17.76
CA GLN A 276 -8.03 -17.04 19.21
C GLN A 276 -8.60 -15.67 19.61
N MET A 277 -8.42 -14.66 18.77
CA MET A 277 -8.99 -13.33 18.98
C MET A 277 -10.52 -13.43 18.96
N PRO A 278 -11.26 -12.80 19.92
CA PRO A 278 -12.71 -12.77 19.89
C PRO A 278 -13.25 -12.05 18.63
N ALA A 279 -14.50 -12.35 18.26
CA ALA A 279 -15.13 -11.70 17.12
C ALA A 279 -15.12 -10.17 17.26
N VAL A 280 -15.40 -9.71 18.48
CA VAL A 280 -15.44 -8.28 18.85
C VAL A 280 -14.80 -8.14 20.23
N THR A 281 -13.89 -7.19 20.41
CA THR A 281 -13.27 -6.87 21.69
C THR A 281 -13.99 -5.69 22.37
N PRO A 282 -13.80 -5.47 23.69
CA PRO A 282 -14.30 -4.28 24.38
C PRO A 282 -13.80 -2.95 23.78
N TYR A 283 -12.68 -2.97 23.07
CA TYR A 283 -12.03 -1.79 22.49
C TYR A 283 -12.75 -1.19 21.29
N ILE A 284 -13.86 -1.78 20.84
CA ILE A 284 -14.71 -1.16 19.78
C ILE A 284 -15.24 0.22 20.19
N TRP A 285 -15.29 0.50 21.49
CA TRP A 285 -15.72 1.79 22.04
C TRP A 285 -14.56 2.77 22.28
N GLY A 286 -13.34 2.38 21.95
CA GLY A 286 -12.13 3.15 22.20
C GLY A 286 -11.36 2.68 23.44
N GLY A 287 -10.29 3.41 23.76
CA GLY A 287 -9.44 3.11 24.92
C GLY A 287 -8.53 1.90 24.75
N GLY A 288 -8.33 1.43 23.52
CA GLY A 288 -7.46 0.30 23.23
C GLY A 288 -5.97 0.59 23.45
N PRO A 289 -5.16 -0.44 23.69
CA PRO A 289 -3.73 -0.27 23.98
C PRO A 289 -2.89 0.03 22.74
N VAL A 290 -3.35 -0.37 21.56
CA VAL A 290 -2.66 -0.15 20.27
C VAL A 290 -3.16 1.15 19.62
N LEU A 291 -4.47 1.28 19.51
CA LEU A 291 -5.16 2.47 19.00
C LEU A 291 -6.14 2.96 20.07
N LYS A 292 -6.13 4.24 20.37
CA LYS A 292 -6.98 4.81 21.43
C LYS A 292 -8.42 5.07 21.00
N GLY A 293 -8.65 5.29 19.69
CA GLY A 293 -9.95 5.60 19.15
C GLY A 293 -10.90 4.41 19.06
N SER A 294 -12.18 4.69 18.84
CA SER A 294 -13.22 3.67 18.66
C SER A 294 -13.16 2.99 17.27
N VAL A 295 -13.90 1.87 17.12
CA VAL A 295 -13.94 1.16 15.83
C VAL A 295 -14.33 2.08 14.67
N PHE A 296 -15.32 2.97 14.86
CA PHE A 296 -15.58 4.07 13.94
C PHE A 296 -14.93 5.35 14.51
N PRO A 297 -14.08 6.05 13.76
CA PRO A 297 -13.71 5.83 12.35
C PRO A 297 -12.43 4.96 12.15
N TYR A 298 -11.80 4.46 13.22
CA TYR A 298 -10.43 3.92 13.16
C TYR A 298 -10.29 2.65 12.34
N ILE A 299 -11.30 1.76 12.27
CA ILE A 299 -11.22 0.56 11.45
C ILE A 299 -10.97 0.90 9.97
N PHE A 300 -11.61 1.96 9.49
CA PHE A 300 -11.55 2.41 8.10
C PHE A 300 -10.20 3.04 7.73
N ILE A 301 -9.60 3.80 8.64
CA ILE A 301 -8.31 4.44 8.41
C ILE A 301 -7.14 3.49 8.70
N THR A 302 -7.32 2.53 9.59
CA THR A 302 -6.28 1.56 9.95
C THR A 302 -6.11 0.52 8.85
N ILE A 303 -7.21 -0.04 8.33
CA ILE A 303 -7.20 -0.93 7.16
C ILE A 303 -7.48 -0.07 5.91
N ALA A 304 -6.61 0.89 5.64
CA ALA A 304 -6.76 1.73 4.46
C ALA A 304 -6.39 0.95 3.19
N CYS A 305 -5.14 0.51 3.02
CA CYS A 305 -4.69 -0.12 1.77
C CYS A 305 -5.48 -1.40 1.44
N GLY A 306 -5.68 -2.31 2.37
CA GLY A 306 -6.38 -3.58 2.12
C GLY A 306 -7.87 -3.46 1.81
N ALA A 307 -8.47 -2.26 1.90
CA ALA A 307 -9.88 -2.02 1.64
C ALA A 307 -10.12 -0.90 0.63
N LEU A 308 -9.54 0.28 0.81
CA LEU A 308 -9.52 1.40 -0.15
C LEU A 308 -8.30 2.26 0.11
N SER A 309 -7.50 2.52 -0.90
CA SER A 309 -6.25 3.28 -0.76
C SER A 309 -6.13 4.42 -1.75
N GLY A 310 -5.97 5.63 -1.24
CA GLY A 310 -5.63 6.80 -2.06
C GLY A 310 -4.26 6.68 -2.72
N PHE A 311 -3.30 5.97 -2.10
CA PHE A 311 -1.99 5.73 -2.69
C PHE A 311 -2.07 4.99 -4.03
N HIS A 312 -3.06 4.11 -4.22
CA HIS A 312 -3.28 3.40 -5.49
C HIS A 312 -3.52 4.36 -6.66
N THR A 313 -4.10 5.53 -6.38
CA THR A 313 -4.28 6.58 -7.40
C THR A 313 -2.95 6.95 -8.07
N VAL A 314 -1.87 7.06 -7.30
CA VAL A 314 -0.55 7.44 -7.81
C VAL A 314 -0.02 6.39 -8.80
N ILE A 315 -0.28 5.12 -8.51
CA ILE A 315 0.14 4.00 -9.38
C ILE A 315 -0.79 3.88 -10.59
N ALA A 316 -2.11 3.95 -10.36
CA ALA A 316 -3.13 3.83 -11.40
C ALA A 316 -3.13 5.01 -12.40
N THR A 317 -2.54 6.15 -12.04
CA THR A 317 -2.40 7.31 -12.94
C THR A 317 -0.95 7.62 -13.32
N GLY A 318 0.02 6.97 -12.67
CA GLY A 318 1.45 7.21 -12.90
C GLY A 318 2.08 6.28 -13.93
N THR A 319 2.10 4.99 -13.64
CA THR A 319 2.85 3.99 -14.42
C THR A 319 1.95 3.06 -15.23
N THR A 320 0.91 2.53 -14.63
CA THR A 320 0.07 1.48 -15.21
C THR A 320 -0.60 1.85 -16.54
N PRO A 321 -1.18 3.06 -16.73
CA PRO A 321 -1.82 3.42 -17.99
C PRO A 321 -0.85 3.51 -19.16
N LYS A 322 0.45 3.67 -18.87
CA LYS A 322 1.54 3.74 -19.84
C LYS A 322 2.05 2.36 -20.27
N MET A 323 1.47 1.28 -19.72
CA MET A 323 1.84 -0.10 -20.02
C MET A 323 0.70 -0.90 -20.67
N LEU A 324 -0.56 -0.47 -20.49
CA LEU A 324 -1.74 -1.18 -20.99
C LEU A 324 -1.79 -1.22 -22.50
N THR A 325 -1.98 -2.43 -23.06
CA THR A 325 -2.15 -2.63 -24.50
C THR A 325 -3.60 -2.58 -24.94
N ASN A 326 -4.55 -2.85 -24.03
CA ASN A 326 -5.96 -2.90 -24.33
C ASN A 326 -6.80 -2.39 -23.15
N GLU A 327 -7.84 -1.61 -23.44
CA GLU A 327 -8.72 -1.05 -22.41
C GLU A 327 -9.46 -2.13 -21.58
N LYS A 328 -9.75 -3.31 -22.14
CA LYS A 328 -10.36 -4.43 -21.39
C LYS A 328 -9.47 -4.98 -20.29
N GLU A 329 -8.15 -4.73 -20.34
CA GLU A 329 -7.21 -5.11 -19.30
C GLU A 329 -7.39 -4.32 -18.01
N ILE A 330 -8.10 -3.19 -18.06
CA ILE A 330 -8.44 -2.37 -16.87
C ILE A 330 -9.23 -3.18 -15.83
N LEU A 331 -10.12 -4.11 -16.26
CA LEU A 331 -10.87 -4.93 -15.33
C LEU A 331 -9.96 -5.85 -14.49
N PRO A 332 -9.12 -6.72 -15.08
CA PRO A 332 -8.24 -7.56 -14.26
C PRO A 332 -7.17 -6.75 -13.52
N ILE A 333 -6.65 -5.68 -14.10
CA ILE A 333 -5.53 -4.92 -13.51
C ILE A 333 -6.04 -3.96 -12.44
N GLY A 334 -7.03 -3.11 -12.71
CA GLY A 334 -7.56 -2.17 -11.73
C GLY A 334 -8.43 -2.86 -10.67
N TYR A 335 -9.50 -3.54 -11.10
CA TYR A 335 -10.42 -4.18 -10.17
C TYR A 335 -9.83 -5.44 -9.54
N GLY A 336 -9.23 -6.31 -10.37
CA GLY A 336 -8.73 -7.62 -9.94
C GLY A 336 -7.53 -7.53 -9.00
N ALA A 337 -6.58 -6.62 -9.23
CA ALA A 337 -5.42 -6.46 -8.35
C ALA A 337 -5.83 -5.98 -6.95
N MET A 338 -6.77 -5.04 -6.86
CA MET A 338 -7.29 -4.57 -5.56
C MET A 338 -8.02 -5.68 -4.80
N LEU A 339 -8.80 -6.53 -5.48
CA LEU A 339 -9.40 -7.70 -4.81
C LEU A 339 -8.35 -8.68 -4.32
N THR A 340 -7.26 -8.88 -5.06
CA THR A 340 -6.14 -9.71 -4.63
C THR A 340 -5.47 -9.13 -3.39
N GLU A 341 -5.32 -7.82 -3.33
CA GLU A 341 -4.81 -7.12 -2.15
C GLU A 341 -5.74 -7.26 -0.94
N GLY A 342 -7.06 -7.16 -1.13
CA GLY A 342 -8.04 -7.46 -0.08
C GLY A 342 -7.94 -8.89 0.44
N PHE A 343 -7.65 -9.86 -0.43
CA PHE A 343 -7.39 -11.24 -0.01
C PHE A 343 -6.12 -11.35 0.85
N ILE A 344 -5.04 -10.63 0.50
CA ILE A 344 -3.81 -10.56 1.32
C ILE A 344 -4.10 -9.97 2.69
N ALA A 345 -4.87 -8.88 2.74
CA ALA A 345 -5.26 -8.24 3.99
C ALA A 345 -6.04 -9.21 4.91
N MET A 346 -6.86 -10.07 4.34
CA MET A 346 -7.54 -11.13 5.08
C MET A 346 -6.56 -12.18 5.63
N MET A 347 -5.55 -12.57 4.84
CA MET A 347 -4.52 -13.51 5.32
C MET A 347 -3.71 -12.92 6.47
N ALA A 348 -3.37 -11.64 6.40
CA ALA A 348 -2.68 -10.94 7.49
C ALA A 348 -3.53 -10.84 8.76
N LEU A 349 -4.81 -10.56 8.62
CA LEU A 349 -5.77 -10.57 9.75
C LEU A 349 -5.85 -11.95 10.41
N ILE A 350 -5.92 -13.02 9.63
CA ILE A 350 -5.94 -14.40 10.13
C ILE A 350 -4.65 -14.71 10.90
N ALA A 351 -3.49 -14.35 10.35
CA ALA A 351 -2.21 -14.60 11.00
C ALA A 351 -2.12 -13.88 12.36
N ALA A 352 -2.54 -12.62 12.43
CA ALA A 352 -2.53 -11.86 13.68
C ALA A 352 -3.54 -12.38 14.72
N THR A 353 -4.73 -12.78 14.27
CA THR A 353 -5.83 -13.22 15.15
C THR A 353 -5.74 -14.70 15.55
N ALA A 354 -4.81 -15.45 14.95
CA ALA A 354 -4.43 -16.78 15.39
C ALA A 354 -3.55 -16.76 16.67
N LEU A 355 -2.96 -15.61 17.03
CA LEU A 355 -2.23 -15.43 18.29
C LEU A 355 -3.21 -15.29 19.46
N HIS A 356 -2.76 -15.71 20.66
CA HIS A 356 -3.52 -15.43 21.88
C HIS A 356 -3.69 -13.92 22.07
N PRO A 357 -4.87 -13.42 22.44
CA PRO A 357 -5.12 -11.98 22.57
C PRO A 357 -4.11 -11.25 23.45
N ASP A 358 -3.78 -11.83 24.60
CA ASP A 358 -2.85 -11.21 25.54
C ASP A 358 -1.42 -11.14 24.97
N ASP A 359 -0.98 -12.15 24.24
CA ASP A 359 0.32 -12.14 23.54
C ASP A 359 0.32 -11.12 22.40
N TYR A 360 -0.77 -11.03 21.63
CA TYR A 360 -0.93 -9.99 20.61
C TYR A 360 -0.83 -8.58 21.23
N PHE A 361 -1.50 -8.33 22.35
CA PHE A 361 -1.42 -7.04 23.05
C PHE A 361 -0.05 -6.79 23.67
N ALA A 362 0.62 -7.84 24.19
CA ALA A 362 1.97 -7.71 24.72
C ALA A 362 2.98 -7.27 23.65
N ILE A 363 2.85 -7.77 22.42
CA ILE A 363 3.70 -7.36 21.30
C ILE A 363 3.39 -5.91 20.88
N ASN A 364 2.11 -5.56 20.70
CA ASN A 364 1.70 -4.32 20.03
C ASN A 364 1.51 -3.11 20.95
N SER A 365 1.63 -3.25 22.26
CA SER A 365 1.43 -2.15 23.21
C SER A 365 2.73 -1.73 23.88
N THR A 366 2.72 -0.50 24.42
CA THR A 366 3.81 -0.03 25.28
C THR A 366 3.76 -0.72 26.66
N VAL A 367 4.89 -0.72 27.37
CA VAL A 367 5.00 -1.30 28.73
C VAL A 367 3.92 -0.75 29.67
N GLU A 368 3.70 0.57 29.62
CA GLU A 368 2.72 1.26 30.47
C GLU A 368 1.29 0.82 30.13
N SER A 369 0.95 0.79 28.82
CA SER A 369 -0.37 0.39 28.35
C SER A 369 -0.67 -1.07 28.68
N PHE A 370 0.29 -1.97 28.49
CA PHE A 370 0.10 -3.40 28.81
C PHE A 370 -0.11 -3.65 30.29
N LYS A 371 0.72 -3.01 31.15
CA LYS A 371 0.56 -3.11 32.61
C LYS A 371 -0.79 -2.56 33.09
N ALA A 372 -1.27 -1.48 32.48
CA ALA A 372 -2.57 -0.89 32.82
C ALA A 372 -3.75 -1.83 32.51
N LEU A 373 -3.60 -2.76 31.56
CA LEU A 373 -4.63 -3.75 31.22
C LEU A 373 -4.69 -4.93 32.21
N GLY A 374 -3.64 -5.18 32.97
CA GLY A 374 -3.54 -6.33 33.88
C GLY A 374 -3.51 -7.69 33.17
N LEU A 375 -3.14 -7.71 31.88
CA LEU A 375 -3.05 -8.92 31.07
C LEU A 375 -1.78 -9.72 31.39
N GLN A 376 -1.80 -11.02 31.11
CA GLN A 376 -0.68 -11.93 31.34
C GLN A 376 -0.30 -12.59 30.00
N VAL A 377 1.00 -12.62 29.71
CA VAL A 377 1.52 -13.32 28.53
C VAL A 377 1.37 -14.84 28.70
N HIS A 378 1.04 -15.53 27.62
CA HIS A 378 0.82 -16.99 27.58
C HIS A 378 1.96 -17.72 26.88
N GLU A 379 2.03 -17.64 25.56
CA GLU A 379 3.02 -18.34 24.74
C GLU A 379 4.23 -17.46 24.39
N LEU A 380 4.11 -16.14 24.54
CA LEU A 380 5.11 -15.18 24.10
C LEU A 380 6.53 -15.40 24.65
N PRO A 381 6.73 -15.79 25.93
CA PRO A 381 8.07 -16.10 26.42
C PRO A 381 8.72 -17.30 25.71
N ALA A 382 7.93 -18.35 25.42
CA ALA A 382 8.40 -19.51 24.67
C ALA A 382 8.70 -19.16 23.21
N LEU A 383 7.83 -18.35 22.57
CA LEU A 383 8.04 -17.85 21.22
C LEU A 383 9.28 -16.97 21.13
N SER A 384 9.52 -16.07 22.09
CA SER A 384 10.73 -15.24 22.19
C SER A 384 11.99 -16.09 22.28
N ALA A 385 11.97 -17.16 23.08
CA ALA A 385 13.09 -18.08 23.20
C ALA A 385 13.37 -18.84 21.89
N MET A 386 12.31 -19.27 21.17
CA MET A 386 12.45 -19.96 19.88
C MET A 386 12.94 -19.03 18.77
N VAL A 387 12.58 -17.77 18.82
CA VAL A 387 12.98 -16.74 17.84
C VAL A 387 14.39 -16.21 18.14
N GLY A 388 14.81 -16.23 19.41
CA GLY A 388 16.08 -15.68 19.87
C GLY A 388 16.05 -14.17 20.10
N GLU A 389 14.88 -13.56 20.22
CA GLU A 389 14.69 -12.12 20.44
C GLU A 389 13.53 -11.86 21.41
N ASP A 390 13.59 -10.74 22.12
CA ASP A 390 12.46 -10.27 22.90
C ASP A 390 11.37 -9.70 21.96
N LEU A 391 10.21 -10.32 21.97
CA LEU A 391 9.06 -9.95 21.14
C LEU A 391 8.12 -8.95 21.83
N MET A 392 8.32 -8.67 23.14
CA MET A 392 7.45 -7.77 23.89
C MET A 392 7.67 -6.30 23.49
N HIS A 393 6.58 -5.53 23.52
CA HIS A 393 6.61 -4.07 23.36
C HIS A 393 7.28 -3.59 22.06
N ARG A 394 7.00 -4.31 20.98
CA ARG A 394 7.43 -3.96 19.61
C ARG A 394 6.22 -3.55 18.74
N PRO A 395 5.60 -2.39 19.03
CA PRO A 395 4.37 -1.97 18.36
C PRO A 395 4.62 -1.69 16.88
N GLY A 396 3.57 -1.85 16.06
CA GLY A 396 3.63 -1.55 14.64
C GLY A 396 3.11 -2.64 13.74
N GLY A 397 2.62 -3.74 14.31
CA GLY A 397 1.98 -4.83 13.58
C GLY A 397 2.93 -5.80 12.88
N ALA A 398 4.12 -5.35 12.41
CA ALA A 398 5.06 -6.18 11.68
C ALA A 398 5.54 -7.40 12.51
N VAL A 399 5.92 -7.18 13.76
CA VAL A 399 6.36 -8.28 14.64
C VAL A 399 5.24 -9.27 14.90
N SER A 400 4.01 -8.81 15.15
CA SER A 400 2.85 -9.70 15.34
C SER A 400 2.50 -10.47 14.08
N LEU A 401 2.60 -9.85 12.90
CA LEU A 401 2.40 -10.55 11.64
C LEU A 401 3.47 -11.61 11.44
N ALA A 402 4.74 -11.26 11.66
CA ALA A 402 5.85 -12.20 11.52
C ALA A 402 5.73 -13.39 12.49
N VAL A 403 5.35 -13.15 13.74
CA VAL A 403 5.09 -14.21 14.73
C VAL A 403 3.92 -15.08 14.29
N GLY A 404 2.79 -14.49 13.89
CA GLY A 404 1.61 -15.22 13.44
C GLY A 404 1.88 -16.06 12.19
N MET A 405 2.59 -15.50 11.20
CA MET A 405 3.01 -16.25 10.00
C MET A 405 3.97 -17.38 10.34
N ALA A 406 5.00 -17.10 11.15
CA ALA A 406 5.97 -18.10 11.58
C ALA A 406 5.32 -19.24 12.39
N HIS A 407 4.34 -18.90 13.24
CA HIS A 407 3.55 -19.87 13.98
C HIS A 407 2.73 -20.79 13.04
N ILE A 408 2.14 -20.25 11.99
CA ILE A 408 1.45 -21.06 10.97
C ILE A 408 2.45 -21.94 10.22
N PHE A 409 3.58 -21.41 9.76
CA PHE A 409 4.58 -22.16 9.00
C PHE A 409 5.26 -23.24 9.85
N SER A 410 5.53 -22.98 11.12
CA SER A 410 6.14 -23.97 12.03
C SER A 410 5.23 -25.15 12.35
N ARG A 411 3.90 -24.99 12.20
CA ARG A 411 2.93 -26.10 12.35
C ARG A 411 2.79 -26.98 11.12
N LEU A 412 3.47 -26.65 10.01
CA LEU A 412 3.58 -27.55 8.87
C LEU A 412 4.41 -28.79 9.23
N PRO A 413 4.17 -29.96 8.62
CA PRO A 413 4.89 -31.19 8.96
C PRO A 413 6.42 -31.02 8.91
N ASN A 414 7.11 -31.40 9.97
CA ASN A 414 8.57 -31.33 10.15
C ASN A 414 9.18 -29.90 10.11
N MET A 415 8.39 -28.84 10.37
CA MET A 415 8.85 -27.45 10.34
C MET A 415 8.88 -26.78 11.74
N ASP A 416 8.50 -27.49 12.80
CA ASP A 416 8.37 -26.98 14.18
C ASP A 416 9.69 -26.40 14.73
N HIS A 417 10.83 -26.99 14.38
CA HIS A 417 12.16 -26.53 14.79
C HIS A 417 12.66 -25.29 14.02
N LEU A 418 11.92 -24.78 13.02
CA LEU A 418 12.31 -23.67 12.17
C LEU A 418 11.63 -22.34 12.52
N MET A 419 10.98 -22.24 13.69
CA MET A 419 10.22 -21.04 14.11
C MET A 419 11.04 -19.75 13.99
N GLY A 420 12.29 -19.74 14.46
CA GLY A 420 13.17 -18.57 14.37
C GLY A 420 13.51 -18.18 12.93
N TYR A 421 13.74 -19.16 12.06
CA TYR A 421 14.00 -18.90 10.63
C TYR A 421 12.78 -18.35 9.92
N TRP A 422 11.58 -18.88 10.19
CA TRP A 422 10.34 -18.38 9.63
C TRP A 422 10.03 -16.96 10.09
N TYR A 423 10.26 -16.67 11.39
CA TYR A 423 10.08 -15.33 11.93
C TYR A 423 10.99 -14.32 11.22
N HIS A 424 12.29 -14.57 11.16
CA HIS A 424 13.23 -13.63 10.52
C HIS A 424 13.06 -13.54 9.00
N PHE A 425 12.60 -14.63 8.37
CA PHE A 425 12.15 -14.58 6.98
C PHE A 425 10.97 -13.62 6.80
N CYS A 426 9.96 -13.69 7.68
CA CYS A 426 8.79 -12.81 7.62
C CYS A 426 9.16 -11.36 7.90
N ILE A 427 10.02 -11.09 8.89
CA ILE A 427 10.54 -9.73 9.16
C ILE A 427 11.29 -9.18 7.95
N MET A 428 12.18 -9.96 7.35
CA MET A 428 12.91 -9.55 6.15
C MET A 428 11.96 -9.33 4.98
N PHE A 429 10.98 -10.22 4.79
CA PHE A 429 9.96 -10.10 3.76
C PHE A 429 9.16 -8.80 3.89
N GLU A 430 8.65 -8.46 5.08
CA GLU A 430 7.93 -7.21 5.33
C GLU A 430 8.82 -5.99 5.15
N ALA A 431 10.03 -6.02 5.71
CA ALA A 431 10.97 -4.93 5.56
C ALA A 431 11.33 -4.69 4.08
N LEU A 432 11.51 -5.75 3.29
CA LEU A 432 11.78 -5.63 1.86
C LEU A 432 10.59 -5.01 1.10
N PHE A 433 9.36 -5.37 1.47
CA PHE A 433 8.16 -4.74 0.94
C PHE A 433 8.14 -3.22 1.17
N ILE A 434 8.41 -2.82 2.41
CA ILE A 434 8.36 -1.43 2.82
C ILE A 434 9.51 -0.64 2.20
N MET A 435 10.71 -1.20 2.18
CA MET A 435 11.88 -0.51 1.65
C MET A 435 11.78 -0.29 0.14
N THR A 436 11.18 -1.21 -0.64
CA THR A 436 10.90 -0.95 -2.07
C THR A 436 9.93 0.21 -2.27
N LEU A 437 8.95 0.37 -1.36
CA LEU A 437 8.05 1.52 -1.38
C LEU A 437 8.77 2.81 -0.99
N ILE A 438 9.70 2.78 -0.02
CA ILE A 438 10.54 3.93 0.35
C ILE A 438 11.41 4.35 -0.85
N ASP A 439 12.02 3.39 -1.55
CA ASP A 439 12.86 3.63 -2.73
C ASP A 439 12.09 4.33 -3.85
N ALA A 440 10.97 3.72 -4.26
CA ALA A 440 10.13 4.23 -5.33
C ALA A 440 9.41 5.52 -4.91
N GLY A 441 8.84 5.55 -3.70
CA GLY A 441 8.06 6.68 -3.19
C GLY A 441 8.91 7.94 -2.99
N THR A 442 10.13 7.82 -2.44
CA THR A 442 11.03 8.97 -2.30
C THR A 442 11.41 9.55 -3.66
N ARG A 443 11.61 8.69 -4.66
CA ARG A 443 11.89 9.12 -6.04
C ARG A 443 10.68 9.81 -6.68
N VAL A 444 9.49 9.27 -6.53
CA VAL A 444 8.25 9.89 -7.03
C VAL A 444 8.01 11.23 -6.33
N GLY A 445 8.22 11.29 -5.01
CA GLY A 445 8.13 12.54 -4.25
C GLY A 445 9.10 13.62 -4.75
N ARG A 446 10.33 13.22 -5.08
CA ARG A 446 11.30 14.10 -5.73
C ARG A 446 10.77 14.65 -7.06
N TYR A 447 10.21 13.79 -7.93
CA TYR A 447 9.66 14.23 -9.22
C TYR A 447 8.50 15.20 -9.04
N LEU A 448 7.54 14.89 -8.16
CA LEU A 448 6.40 15.77 -7.86
C LEU A 448 6.85 17.12 -7.29
N LEU A 449 7.87 17.11 -6.42
CA LEU A 449 8.44 18.33 -5.88
C LEU A 449 9.18 19.14 -6.95
N GLN A 450 9.92 18.50 -7.85
CA GLN A 450 10.56 19.16 -8.99
C GLN A 450 9.52 19.79 -9.91
N GLU A 451 8.44 19.09 -10.22
CA GLU A 451 7.32 19.59 -11.03
C GLU A 451 6.67 20.83 -10.37
N LEU A 452 6.38 20.73 -9.06
CA LEU A 452 5.84 21.85 -8.29
C LEU A 452 6.76 23.08 -8.34
N LEU A 453 8.06 22.89 -8.08
CA LEU A 453 9.06 23.96 -8.11
C LEU A 453 9.33 24.48 -9.53
N GLY A 454 9.11 23.65 -10.54
CA GLY A 454 9.19 24.00 -11.96
C GLY A 454 8.22 25.10 -12.37
N HIS A 455 7.08 25.22 -11.69
CA HIS A 455 6.14 26.33 -11.89
C HIS A 455 6.73 27.69 -11.46
N PHE A 456 7.69 27.69 -10.54
CA PHE A 456 8.35 28.91 -10.06
C PHE A 456 9.68 29.16 -10.76
N HIS A 457 10.42 28.09 -11.10
CA HIS A 457 11.72 28.21 -11.76
C HIS A 457 11.96 27.08 -12.77
N PRO A 458 12.04 27.36 -14.09
CA PRO A 458 12.06 26.36 -15.15
C PRO A 458 13.17 25.30 -15.06
N LYS A 459 14.31 25.59 -14.39
CA LYS A 459 15.40 24.63 -14.23
C LYS A 459 15.00 23.38 -13.41
N PHE A 460 13.99 23.46 -12.55
CA PHE A 460 13.49 22.30 -11.82
C PHE A 460 12.81 21.26 -12.72
N ASN A 461 12.32 21.67 -13.90
CA ASN A 461 11.74 20.75 -14.88
C ASN A 461 12.82 19.90 -15.59
N ASP A 462 14.09 20.26 -15.50
CA ASP A 462 15.19 19.46 -16.02
C ASP A 462 15.56 18.33 -15.03
N GLN A 463 15.21 17.11 -15.39
CA GLN A 463 15.48 15.93 -14.58
C GLN A 463 16.97 15.55 -14.50
N HIS A 464 17.85 16.18 -15.31
CA HIS A 464 19.28 15.99 -15.29
C HIS A 464 20.02 17.10 -14.50
N TRP A 465 19.32 18.14 -14.08
CA TRP A 465 19.91 19.20 -13.29
C TRP A 465 20.22 18.72 -11.86
N ALA A 466 21.49 18.38 -11.61
CA ALA A 466 21.94 17.76 -10.37
C ALA A 466 21.49 18.48 -9.07
N PRO A 467 21.58 19.85 -8.95
CA PRO A 467 21.09 20.52 -7.74
C PRO A 467 19.59 20.32 -7.49
N GLY A 468 18.76 20.30 -8.54
CA GLY A 468 17.33 20.00 -8.44
C GLY A 468 17.07 18.57 -7.99
N VAL A 469 17.77 17.59 -8.61
CA VAL A 469 17.64 16.17 -8.27
C VAL A 469 18.01 15.90 -6.82
N TYR A 470 19.22 16.28 -6.41
CA TYR A 470 19.71 16.00 -5.05
C TYR A 470 19.02 16.86 -4.00
N GLY A 471 18.75 18.14 -4.30
CA GLY A 471 18.07 19.04 -3.38
C GLY A 471 16.62 18.62 -3.09
N CYS A 472 15.85 18.25 -4.12
CA CYS A 472 14.48 17.76 -3.92
C CYS A 472 14.46 16.37 -3.24
N ALA A 473 15.38 15.46 -3.59
CA ALA A 473 15.50 14.18 -2.89
C ALA A 473 15.82 14.38 -1.40
N ALA A 474 16.78 15.25 -1.08
CA ALA A 474 17.13 15.55 0.30
C ALA A 474 15.95 16.18 1.06
N LEU A 475 15.22 17.11 0.45
CA LEU A 475 14.08 17.75 1.09
C LEU A 475 12.96 16.75 1.37
N ILE A 476 12.63 15.86 0.44
CA ILE A 476 11.64 14.78 0.67
C ILE A 476 12.08 13.88 1.83
N CYS A 477 13.35 13.46 1.87
CA CYS A 477 13.89 12.63 2.95
C CYS A 477 13.88 13.35 4.30
N ILE A 478 14.20 14.63 4.33
CA ILE A 478 14.12 15.43 5.55
C ILE A 478 12.68 15.55 6.03
N LEU A 479 11.71 15.77 5.13
CA LEU A 479 10.30 15.91 5.50
C LEU A 479 9.75 14.64 6.12
N TRP A 480 9.86 13.48 5.44
CA TRP A 480 9.33 12.25 6.01
C TRP A 480 10.17 11.70 7.16
N GLY A 481 11.52 11.84 7.12
CA GLY A 481 12.39 11.46 8.22
C GLY A 481 12.14 12.26 9.49
N TYR A 482 11.88 13.57 9.35
CA TYR A 482 11.48 14.40 10.47
C TYR A 482 10.14 13.96 11.10
N LEU A 483 9.15 13.58 10.26
CA LEU A 483 7.87 13.06 10.77
C LEU A 483 8.06 11.76 11.55
N VAL A 484 8.93 10.86 11.09
CA VAL A 484 9.25 9.61 11.81
C VAL A 484 9.76 9.91 13.22
N LEU A 485 10.67 10.87 13.37
CA LEU A 485 11.24 11.27 14.65
C LEU A 485 10.24 12.00 15.58
N GLN A 486 9.08 12.47 15.07
CA GLN A 486 8.09 13.22 15.86
C GLN A 486 7.07 12.34 16.58
N GLY A 487 6.88 11.09 16.17
CA GLY A 487 5.84 10.24 16.73
C GLY A 487 6.14 8.75 16.66
N ASN A 488 5.46 8.02 17.53
CA ASN A 488 5.42 6.57 17.47
C ASN A 488 4.35 6.08 16.49
N ILE A 489 4.28 4.77 16.28
CA ILE A 489 3.33 4.13 15.37
C ILE A 489 1.87 4.50 15.67
N GLY A 490 1.50 4.60 16.95
CA GLY A 490 0.14 4.96 17.38
C GLY A 490 -0.29 6.39 17.00
N ILE A 491 0.66 7.24 16.63
CA ILE A 491 0.43 8.62 16.17
C ILE A 491 0.58 8.71 14.64
N ILE A 492 1.65 8.12 14.09
CA ILE A 492 1.97 8.24 12.67
C ILE A 492 1.06 7.37 11.80
N TRP A 493 0.67 6.16 12.27
CA TRP A 493 -0.22 5.28 11.50
C TRP A 493 -1.62 5.87 11.28
N PRO A 494 -2.30 6.45 12.29
CA PRO A 494 -3.56 7.17 12.07
C PRO A 494 -3.42 8.35 11.10
N LEU A 495 -2.33 9.11 11.15
CA LEU A 495 -2.08 10.21 10.21
C LEU A 495 -1.95 9.67 8.77
N PHE A 496 -1.19 8.60 8.57
CA PHE A 496 -1.09 7.90 7.30
C PHE A 496 -2.47 7.44 6.82
N GLY A 497 -3.24 6.79 7.69
CA GLY A 497 -4.56 6.28 7.36
C GLY A 497 -5.54 7.38 6.93
N VAL A 498 -5.62 8.48 7.68
CA VAL A 498 -6.46 9.65 7.32
C VAL A 498 -6.02 10.23 5.98
N SER A 499 -4.72 10.51 5.79
CA SER A 499 -4.21 11.09 4.56
C SER A 499 -4.50 10.21 3.35
N ASN A 500 -4.35 8.90 3.52
CA ASN A 500 -4.64 7.91 2.48
C ASN A 500 -6.13 7.89 2.12
N GLN A 501 -7.03 7.92 3.10
CA GLN A 501 -8.48 7.95 2.86
C GLN A 501 -8.95 9.30 2.29
N LEU A 502 -8.32 10.38 2.66
CA LEU A 502 -8.62 11.70 2.10
C LEU A 502 -8.27 11.73 0.60
N LEU A 503 -7.10 11.23 0.18
CA LEU A 503 -6.77 11.14 -1.25
C LEU A 503 -7.70 10.16 -1.98
N GLY A 504 -8.05 9.02 -1.36
CA GLY A 504 -9.03 8.08 -1.91
C GLY A 504 -10.40 8.74 -2.13
N THR A 505 -10.86 9.55 -1.19
CA THR A 505 -12.10 10.34 -1.29
C THR A 505 -12.05 11.32 -2.47
N MET A 506 -10.93 12.04 -2.60
CA MET A 506 -10.72 12.97 -3.72
C MET A 506 -10.75 12.24 -5.07
N THR A 507 -10.08 11.10 -5.16
CA THR A 507 -10.06 10.28 -6.37
C THR A 507 -11.45 9.75 -6.73
N LEU A 508 -12.25 9.33 -5.75
CA LEU A 508 -13.64 8.93 -5.96
C LEU A 508 -14.51 10.11 -6.44
N ALA A 509 -14.24 11.32 -5.95
CA ALA A 509 -14.92 12.54 -6.42
C ALA A 509 -14.58 12.84 -7.89
N VAL A 510 -13.30 12.75 -8.27
CA VAL A 510 -12.86 12.88 -9.66
C VAL A 510 -13.47 11.77 -10.53
N SER A 511 -13.44 10.52 -10.07
CA SER A 511 -14.03 9.36 -10.74
C SER A 511 -15.53 9.55 -10.98
N THR A 512 -16.27 10.08 -10.01
CA THR A 512 -17.70 10.41 -10.14
C THR A 512 -17.91 11.46 -11.23
N THR A 513 -17.06 12.49 -11.27
CA THR A 513 -17.10 13.55 -12.28
C THR A 513 -16.87 12.96 -13.69
N VAL A 514 -15.88 12.07 -13.83
CA VAL A 514 -15.60 11.39 -15.11
C VAL A 514 -16.79 10.56 -15.57
N ILE A 515 -17.42 9.75 -14.68
CA ILE A 515 -18.62 8.96 -15.03
C ILE A 515 -19.77 9.88 -15.48
N MET A 516 -19.99 11.01 -14.83
CA MET A 516 -21.00 11.97 -15.23
C MET A 516 -20.69 12.63 -16.56
N ARG A 517 -19.42 12.96 -16.83
CA ARG A 517 -18.93 13.53 -18.09
C ARG A 517 -19.15 12.58 -19.28
N LEU A 518 -19.00 11.28 -19.06
CA LEU A 518 -19.29 10.24 -20.06
C LEU A 518 -20.80 10.12 -20.39
N GLY A 519 -21.67 10.93 -19.79
CA GLY A 519 -23.12 10.80 -19.93
C GLY A 519 -23.71 9.61 -19.17
N ARG A 520 -22.97 9.00 -18.25
CA ARG A 520 -23.38 7.81 -17.47
C ARG A 520 -23.88 8.16 -16.06
N LYS A 521 -24.49 9.33 -15.89
CA LYS A 521 -24.90 9.86 -14.57
C LYS A 521 -25.79 8.93 -13.75
N ARG A 522 -26.58 8.04 -14.39
CA ARG A 522 -27.38 7.01 -13.70
C ARG A 522 -26.53 6.02 -12.90
N TYR A 523 -25.22 5.94 -13.19
CA TYR A 523 -24.26 5.08 -12.49
C TYR A 523 -23.28 5.85 -11.59
N ALA A 524 -23.45 7.18 -11.45
CA ALA A 524 -22.60 8.01 -10.60
C ALA A 524 -22.57 7.53 -9.13
N TRP A 525 -23.61 6.81 -8.68
CA TRP A 525 -23.67 6.21 -7.35
C TRP A 525 -22.54 5.19 -7.09
N VAL A 526 -22.01 4.54 -8.14
CA VAL A 526 -20.97 3.51 -8.03
C VAL A 526 -19.72 4.04 -7.35
N THR A 527 -19.33 5.29 -7.65
CA THR A 527 -18.21 6.00 -7.01
C THR A 527 -18.68 7.05 -6.00
N GLY A 528 -19.87 7.62 -6.18
CA GLY A 528 -20.43 8.69 -5.35
C GLY A 528 -20.78 8.22 -3.93
N ILE A 529 -21.39 7.03 -3.77
CA ILE A 529 -21.68 6.49 -2.43
C ILE A 529 -20.41 6.20 -1.64
N PRO A 530 -19.43 5.48 -2.19
CA PRO A 530 -18.13 5.32 -1.52
C PRO A 530 -17.45 6.66 -1.22
N CYS A 531 -17.52 7.64 -2.13
CA CYS A 531 -16.96 8.98 -1.92
C CYS A 531 -17.54 9.65 -0.67
N ILE A 532 -18.87 9.67 -0.53
CA ILE A 532 -19.56 10.28 0.62
C ILE A 532 -19.18 9.55 1.92
N LEU A 533 -19.23 8.21 1.91
CA LEU A 533 -18.88 7.41 3.07
C LEU A 533 -17.46 7.71 3.54
N MET A 534 -16.51 7.69 2.59
CA MET A 534 -15.09 7.90 2.92
C MET A 534 -14.80 9.36 3.31
N ALA A 535 -15.53 10.33 2.77
CA ALA A 535 -15.45 11.71 3.23
C ALA A 535 -15.84 11.82 4.71
N ILE A 536 -16.97 11.22 5.10
CA ILE A 536 -17.42 11.23 6.50
C ILE A 536 -16.39 10.55 7.42
N VAL A 537 -15.92 9.37 7.03
CA VAL A 537 -14.91 8.61 7.80
C VAL A 537 -13.62 9.40 7.97
N ALA A 538 -13.07 9.92 6.87
CA ALA A 538 -11.79 10.62 6.90
C ALA A 538 -11.86 11.92 7.70
N ILE A 539 -12.95 12.68 7.55
CA ILE A 539 -13.20 13.89 8.32
C ILE A 539 -13.33 13.57 9.81
N ALA A 540 -14.15 12.56 10.17
CA ALA A 540 -14.32 12.16 11.57
C ALA A 540 -12.98 11.72 12.20
N ALA A 541 -12.20 10.90 11.48
CA ALA A 541 -10.90 10.44 11.94
C ALA A 541 -9.88 11.58 12.09
N ASP A 542 -9.88 12.52 11.16
CA ASP A 542 -8.99 13.70 11.21
C ASP A 542 -9.27 14.55 12.43
N PHE A 543 -10.54 14.89 12.67
CA PHE A 543 -10.95 15.62 13.86
C PHE A 543 -10.58 14.88 15.15
N GLU A 544 -10.84 13.58 15.24
CA GLU A 544 -10.50 12.79 16.42
C GLU A 544 -8.99 12.74 16.66
N ASN A 545 -8.17 12.56 15.63
CA ASN A 545 -6.73 12.59 15.75
C ASN A 545 -6.20 13.95 16.20
N VAL A 546 -6.69 15.03 15.60
CA VAL A 546 -6.23 16.39 15.92
C VAL A 546 -6.58 16.75 17.36
N PHE A 547 -7.85 16.60 17.75
CA PHE A 547 -8.32 17.09 19.05
C PHE A 547 -8.01 16.14 20.20
N ASN A 548 -8.00 14.81 19.98
CA ASN A 548 -7.82 13.83 21.04
C ASN A 548 -6.38 13.29 21.13
N SER A 549 -5.54 13.52 20.10
CA SER A 549 -4.18 12.97 20.07
C SER A 549 -3.12 14.04 19.86
N TYR A 550 -3.18 14.83 18.77
CA TYR A 550 -2.07 15.70 18.39
C TYR A 550 -1.97 16.97 19.23
N ILE A 551 -3.10 17.66 19.49
CA ILE A 551 -3.14 18.86 20.33
C ILE A 551 -2.77 18.52 21.78
N PRO A 552 -3.34 17.49 22.44
CA PRO A 552 -2.95 17.12 23.80
C PRO A 552 -1.48 16.69 23.92
N ALA A 553 -0.92 16.09 22.88
CA ALA A 553 0.49 15.70 22.84
C ALA A 553 1.44 16.85 22.46
N GLY A 554 0.95 18.06 22.17
CA GLY A 554 1.75 19.20 21.73
C GLY A 554 2.40 19.05 20.35
N LYS A 555 1.87 18.17 19.48
CA LYS A 555 2.42 17.83 18.17
C LYS A 555 1.91 18.80 17.08
N TRP A 556 2.21 20.07 17.20
CA TRP A 556 1.69 21.14 16.34
C TRP A 556 1.99 20.97 14.85
N ILE A 557 3.10 20.31 14.51
CA ILE A 557 3.44 20.01 13.11
C ILE A 557 2.47 19.01 12.51
N LEU A 558 2.08 17.97 13.26
CA LEU A 558 1.06 17.00 12.80
C LEU A 558 -0.30 17.67 12.65
N VAL A 559 -0.66 18.58 13.55
CA VAL A 559 -1.87 19.42 13.41
C VAL A 559 -1.82 20.25 12.12
N ALA A 560 -0.69 20.86 11.81
CA ALA A 560 -0.54 21.66 10.59
C ALA A 560 -0.64 20.80 9.32
N PHE A 561 -0.02 19.62 9.29
CA PHE A 561 -0.14 18.67 8.19
C PHE A 561 -1.58 18.20 7.98
N SER A 562 -2.26 17.80 9.06
CA SER A 562 -3.65 17.36 9.08
C SER A 562 -4.57 18.47 8.55
N ALA A 563 -4.45 19.68 9.08
CA ALA A 563 -5.24 20.83 8.65
C ALA A 563 -4.99 21.20 7.16
N ALA A 564 -3.75 21.11 6.69
CA ALA A 564 -3.43 21.37 5.29
C ALA A 564 -4.07 20.34 4.36
N MET A 565 -3.97 19.05 4.70
CA MET A 565 -4.62 17.95 3.95
C MET A 565 -6.14 18.14 3.93
N PHE A 566 -6.76 18.37 5.07
CA PHE A 566 -8.19 18.60 5.19
C PHE A 566 -8.66 19.75 4.30
N LEU A 567 -7.94 20.89 4.33
CA LEU A 567 -8.29 22.07 3.52
C LEU A 567 -8.20 21.74 2.01
N MET A 568 -7.13 21.07 1.57
CA MET A 568 -6.95 20.72 0.16
C MET A 568 -8.09 19.83 -0.36
N ILE A 569 -8.50 18.85 0.44
CA ILE A 569 -9.56 17.94 0.06
C ILE A 569 -10.92 18.62 0.10
N LEU A 570 -11.18 19.47 1.07
CA LEU A 570 -12.40 20.28 1.12
C LEU A 570 -12.55 21.12 -0.16
N ILE A 571 -11.46 21.74 -0.61
CA ILE A 571 -11.45 22.49 -1.88
C ILE A 571 -11.84 21.58 -3.05
N VAL A 572 -11.22 20.40 -3.15
CA VAL A 572 -11.52 19.45 -4.25
C VAL A 572 -12.96 18.97 -4.19
N LEU A 573 -13.48 18.64 -3.01
CA LEU A 573 -14.88 18.18 -2.84
C LEU A 573 -15.89 19.27 -3.19
N VAL A 574 -15.68 20.51 -2.74
CA VAL A 574 -16.56 21.65 -3.07
C VAL A 574 -16.58 21.89 -4.58
N GLU A 575 -15.43 21.90 -5.23
CA GLU A 575 -15.33 22.09 -6.67
C GLU A 575 -15.94 20.89 -7.45
N ALA A 576 -15.77 19.65 -6.94
CA ALA A 576 -16.40 18.47 -7.52
C ALA A 576 -17.93 18.55 -7.47
N VAL A 577 -18.51 18.92 -6.31
CA VAL A 577 -19.97 19.11 -6.18
C VAL A 577 -20.46 20.17 -7.16
N ARG A 578 -19.78 21.30 -7.28
CA ARG A 578 -20.10 22.34 -8.27
C ARG A 578 -20.06 21.78 -9.69
N SER A 579 -19.09 20.94 -10.01
CA SER A 579 -18.98 20.28 -11.30
C SER A 579 -20.13 19.29 -11.53
N TRP A 580 -20.52 18.49 -10.51
CA TRP A 580 -21.65 17.56 -10.61
C TRP A 580 -22.98 18.26 -10.89
N ILE A 581 -23.22 19.41 -10.26
CA ILE A 581 -24.41 20.22 -10.52
C ILE A 581 -24.43 20.67 -11.98
N ARG A 582 -23.28 21.13 -12.52
CA ARG A 582 -23.18 21.52 -13.94
C ARG A 582 -23.39 20.34 -14.89
N LEU A 583 -22.78 19.19 -14.58
CA LEU A 583 -22.83 17.98 -15.38
C LEU A 583 -24.17 17.25 -15.31
N SER A 584 -25.03 17.58 -14.35
CA SER A 584 -26.37 16.98 -14.23
C SER A 584 -27.25 17.25 -15.46
N ASN A 585 -26.96 18.32 -16.21
CA ASN A 585 -27.67 18.70 -17.44
C ASN A 585 -27.13 18.02 -18.72
N ILE A 586 -26.01 17.29 -18.65
CA ILE A 586 -25.49 16.57 -19.82
C ILE A 586 -26.47 15.45 -20.21
N PRO A 587 -26.78 15.29 -21.53
CA PRO A 587 -27.61 14.19 -21.99
C PRO A 587 -27.06 12.83 -21.58
N GLN A 588 -27.95 11.88 -21.26
CA GLN A 588 -27.50 10.52 -20.94
C GLN A 588 -27.12 9.77 -22.19
N ASP A 589 -25.97 9.10 -22.15
CA ASP A 589 -25.55 8.12 -23.15
C ASP A 589 -26.08 6.73 -22.77
N TYR A 590 -26.94 6.17 -23.61
CA TYR A 590 -27.55 4.85 -23.44
C TYR A 590 -26.89 3.77 -24.28
N ARG A 591 -25.89 4.10 -25.11
CA ARG A 591 -25.20 3.12 -25.96
C ARG A 591 -24.64 1.99 -25.11
N THR A 592 -24.78 0.79 -25.61
CA THR A 592 -24.17 -0.41 -25.01
C THR A 592 -22.68 -0.46 -25.32
N GLN A 593 -21.94 -1.29 -24.59
CA GLN A 593 -20.52 -1.52 -24.87
C GLN A 593 -20.31 -2.01 -26.30
N ALA A 594 -21.16 -2.91 -26.79
CA ALA A 594 -21.08 -3.44 -28.16
C ALA A 594 -21.28 -2.36 -29.24
N GLU A 595 -22.19 -1.41 -29.03
CA GLU A 595 -22.41 -0.29 -29.93
C GLU A 595 -21.19 0.66 -29.99
N ILE A 596 -20.59 0.95 -28.82
CA ILE A 596 -19.37 1.76 -28.73
C ILE A 596 -18.19 1.05 -29.41
N GLU A 597 -18.02 -0.25 -29.17
CA GLU A 597 -16.98 -1.05 -29.82
C GLU A 597 -17.17 -1.11 -31.35
N ALA A 598 -18.41 -1.19 -31.83
CA ALA A 598 -18.69 -1.19 -33.26
C ALA A 598 -18.31 0.15 -33.92
N GLU A 599 -18.62 1.28 -33.28
CA GLU A 599 -18.18 2.61 -33.74
C GLU A 599 -16.65 2.73 -33.75
N SER A 600 -16.00 2.29 -32.68
CA SER A 600 -14.54 2.31 -32.53
C SER A 600 -13.84 1.41 -33.54
N LEU A 601 -14.41 0.24 -33.85
CA LEU A 601 -13.89 -0.65 -34.88
C LEU A 601 -13.86 0.02 -36.24
N VAL A 602 -14.91 0.80 -36.59
CA VAL A 602 -14.94 1.57 -37.84
C VAL A 602 -13.87 2.66 -37.82
N LYS A 603 -13.71 3.35 -36.69
CA LYS A 603 -12.79 4.47 -36.53
C LYS A 603 -11.32 4.07 -36.47
N TYR A 604 -11.01 3.05 -35.69
CA TYR A 604 -9.64 2.66 -35.34
C TYR A 604 -9.24 1.26 -35.84
N GLY A 605 -10.16 0.48 -36.41
CA GLY A 605 -9.96 -0.93 -36.73
C GLY A 605 -8.89 -1.22 -37.79
N LYS A 606 -8.38 -0.21 -38.48
CA LYS A 606 -7.22 -0.33 -39.37
C LYS A 606 -5.88 -0.18 -38.59
N GLU A 607 -5.88 0.58 -37.50
CA GLU A 607 -4.70 0.85 -36.70
C GLU A 607 -4.47 -0.25 -35.62
N ALA A 608 -5.53 -0.90 -35.14
CA ALA A 608 -5.43 -1.97 -34.14
C ALA A 608 -4.91 -3.31 -34.70
N LYS A 609 -4.71 -3.44 -36.01
CA LYS A 609 -4.17 -4.64 -36.68
C LYS A 609 -2.71 -4.51 -37.14
N ALA A 610 -2.11 -3.34 -36.98
CA ALA A 610 -0.69 -3.09 -37.24
C ALA A 610 0.12 -3.06 -35.93
#